data_700265de2b4ba2df51cd70a6d3211880
#
_entry.id   700265de2b4ba2df51cd70a6d3211880
#
_cell.length_a   1.000
_cell.length_b   1.000
_cell.length_c   1.000
_cell.angle_alpha   90.00
_cell.angle_beta   90.00
_cell.angle_gamma   90.00
#
_symmetry.space_group_name_H-M   'P 1'
#
loop_
_entity.id
_entity.type
_entity.pdbx_description
1 polymer ?
#
loop_
_entity_poly.entity_id
_entity_poly.type
_entity_poly.pdbx_seq_one_letter_code
_entity_poly.pdbx_strand_id
1 'polypeptide(L)'
;MQQQNLFGKKIIRSISFNEQEIIRDILYLHCNNNPIECDPTYSTGNFYKKGLTKPKYKFDIAPQNTEVVKACSTNLPLDNNSINVLMFDPPFMFEKRKRENENIMNKRFTMYNNGFKELKHHYKKSLSEFSRVLKPKGILIFKCQDYTDSKTTLTHTYVYKWAKKVGFYAKDLFILLSRGAIANKNLKQRHARKYHSYFYVFQNI
;
A
#
# COMPACT_ATOMS: atom_id res chain seq x y z
N MET A 1 -25.36 -8.04 5.04
CA MET A 1 -25.65 -7.92 6.48
C MET A 1 -24.34 -7.74 7.23
N GLN A 2 -24.18 -6.66 8.01
CA GLN A 2 -23.06 -6.53 8.94
C GLN A 2 -23.32 -7.43 10.14
N GLN A 3 -22.39 -8.32 10.45
CA GLN A 3 -22.48 -9.12 11.68
C GLN A 3 -22.23 -8.20 12.89
N GLN A 4 -23.12 -8.25 13.87
CA GLN A 4 -22.97 -7.61 15.17
C GLN A 4 -22.63 -8.68 16.23
N ASN A 5 -21.86 -8.30 17.26
CA ASN A 5 -21.67 -9.15 18.42
C ASN A 5 -22.94 -9.16 19.29
N LEU A 6 -22.97 -9.97 20.35
CA LEU A 6 -24.08 -10.08 21.31
C LEU A 6 -24.49 -8.75 21.97
N PHE A 7 -23.68 -7.70 21.85
CA PHE A 7 -23.91 -6.36 22.39
C PHE A 7 -24.24 -5.32 21.30
N GLY A 8 -24.58 -5.73 20.07
CA GLY A 8 -24.91 -4.84 18.95
C GLY A 8 -23.72 -4.08 18.34
N LYS A 9 -22.48 -4.36 18.76
CA LYS A 9 -21.29 -3.70 18.21
C LYS A 9 -20.86 -4.30 16.88
N LYS A 10 -20.42 -3.45 15.92
CA LYS A 10 -19.86 -3.88 14.65
C LYS A 10 -18.67 -4.82 14.87
N ILE A 11 -18.71 -6.02 14.29
CA ILE A 11 -17.55 -6.91 14.21
C ILE A 11 -16.72 -6.52 12.98
N ILE A 12 -15.49 -6.11 13.21
CA ILE A 12 -14.52 -5.81 12.15
C ILE A 12 -13.79 -7.09 11.75
N ARG A 13 -13.76 -7.35 10.45
CA ARG A 13 -13.07 -8.50 9.87
C ARG A 13 -11.84 -8.02 9.11
N SER A 14 -10.77 -8.81 9.16
CA SER A 14 -9.53 -8.53 8.43
C SER A 14 -9.61 -8.82 6.92
N ILE A 15 -10.80 -9.14 6.38
CA ILE A 15 -11.00 -9.47 4.96
C ILE A 15 -12.21 -8.70 4.46
N SER A 16 -12.04 -7.98 3.33
CA SER A 16 -13.13 -7.29 2.62
C SER A 16 -12.90 -7.27 1.12
N PHE A 17 -13.99 -7.07 0.35
CA PHE A 17 -13.98 -6.72 -1.07
C PHE A 17 -13.96 -5.20 -1.29
N ASN A 18 -13.98 -4.41 -0.23
CA ASN A 18 -14.06 -2.96 -0.27
C ASN A 18 -12.83 -2.33 0.40
N GLU A 19 -12.00 -1.71 -0.42
CA GLU A 19 -10.75 -1.08 0.01
C GLU A 19 -10.98 0.06 1.01
N GLN A 20 -11.99 0.89 0.77
CA GLN A 20 -12.32 2.00 1.67
C GLN A 20 -12.87 1.51 3.02
N GLU A 21 -13.54 0.36 3.04
CA GLU A 21 -13.97 -0.28 4.29
C GLU A 21 -12.75 -0.72 5.11
N ILE A 22 -11.77 -1.38 4.48
CA ILE A 22 -10.52 -1.78 5.14
C ILE A 22 -9.83 -0.56 5.74
N ILE A 23 -9.68 0.53 4.97
CA ILE A 23 -9.01 1.74 5.46
C ILE A 23 -9.77 2.34 6.65
N ARG A 24 -11.12 2.47 6.58
CA ARG A 24 -11.91 2.97 7.72
C ARG A 24 -11.75 2.09 8.95
N ASP A 25 -11.77 0.78 8.78
CA ASP A 25 -11.62 -0.17 9.88
C ASP A 25 -10.22 -0.07 10.52
N ILE A 26 -9.17 0.10 9.71
CA ILE A 26 -7.81 0.37 10.21
C ILE A 26 -7.77 1.69 10.98
N LEU A 27 -8.34 2.77 10.44
CA LEU A 27 -8.36 4.08 11.12
C LEU A 27 -9.12 4.02 12.44
N TYR A 28 -10.23 3.30 12.48
CA TYR A 28 -11.02 3.09 13.69
C TYR A 28 -10.25 2.30 14.75
N LEU A 29 -9.66 1.15 14.38
CA LEU A 29 -9.01 0.25 15.34
C LEU A 29 -7.64 0.74 15.82
N HIS A 30 -6.89 1.42 14.96
CA HIS A 30 -5.46 1.65 15.19
C HIS A 30 -5.06 3.13 15.20
N CYS A 31 -5.92 4.04 14.74
CA CYS A 31 -5.62 5.46 14.61
C CYS A 31 -6.57 6.38 15.40
N ASN A 32 -7.43 5.85 16.28
CA ASN A 32 -8.45 6.64 17.01
C ASN A 32 -9.29 7.52 16.06
N ASN A 33 -9.63 7.02 14.88
CA ASN A 33 -10.31 7.74 13.78
C ASN A 33 -9.53 8.96 13.23
N ASN A 34 -8.27 9.15 13.59
CA ASN A 34 -7.46 10.18 12.95
C ASN A 34 -7.29 9.84 11.46
N PRO A 35 -7.42 10.82 10.56
CA PRO A 35 -7.30 10.61 9.13
C PRO A 35 -5.85 10.28 8.73
N ILE A 36 -5.68 9.75 7.52
CA ILE A 36 -4.36 9.66 6.87
C ILE A 36 -3.84 11.09 6.69
N GLU A 37 -2.64 11.38 7.21
CA GLU A 37 -2.00 12.69 7.10
C GLU A 37 -1.11 12.81 5.87
N CYS A 38 -0.45 11.71 5.47
CA CYS A 38 0.49 11.68 4.36
C CYS A 38 0.23 10.47 3.45
N ASP A 39 0.24 10.71 2.14
CA ASP A 39 0.21 9.68 1.10
C ASP A 39 1.29 9.99 0.06
N PRO A 40 2.45 9.31 0.09
CA PRO A 40 3.55 9.50 -0.86
C PRO A 40 3.34 8.77 -2.20
N THR A 41 2.16 8.17 -2.41
CA THR A 41 1.73 7.48 -3.62
C THR A 41 0.33 7.92 -4.06
N TYR A 42 0.00 9.19 -3.82
CA TYR A 42 -1.36 9.73 -3.93
C TYR A 42 -1.98 9.58 -5.31
N SER A 43 -1.20 9.72 -6.38
CA SER A 43 -1.65 9.62 -7.77
C SER A 43 -2.87 10.50 -8.06
N THR A 44 -4.05 9.92 -8.29
CA THR A 44 -5.33 10.61 -8.51
C THR A 44 -6.24 10.56 -7.27
N GLY A 45 -5.74 10.09 -6.14
CA GLY A 45 -6.47 10.05 -4.88
C GLY A 45 -7.65 9.06 -4.85
N ASN A 46 -7.52 7.94 -5.54
CA ASN A 46 -8.60 6.95 -5.65
C ASN A 46 -9.10 6.41 -4.31
N PHE A 47 -8.23 6.25 -3.32
CA PHE A 47 -8.62 5.83 -1.96
C PHE A 47 -9.64 6.77 -1.33
N TYR A 48 -9.55 8.06 -1.63
CA TYR A 48 -10.28 9.13 -0.95
C TYR A 48 -11.62 9.49 -1.61
N LYS A 49 -11.95 8.90 -2.76
CA LYS A 49 -13.15 9.24 -3.56
C LYS A 49 -14.48 8.86 -2.93
N LYS A 50 -14.49 7.96 -1.93
CA LYS A 50 -15.72 7.43 -1.31
C LYS A 50 -15.82 7.81 0.18
N GLY A 51 -15.57 9.08 0.50
CA GLY A 51 -15.81 9.63 1.82
C GLY A 51 -14.69 9.40 2.86
N LEU A 52 -13.49 9.04 2.42
CA LEU A 52 -12.29 9.17 3.25
C LEU A 52 -11.74 10.60 3.13
N THR A 53 -11.30 11.17 4.25
CA THR A 53 -10.67 12.48 4.27
C THR A 53 -9.37 12.45 3.47
N LYS A 54 -9.21 13.41 2.54
CA LYS A 54 -7.97 13.55 1.77
C LYS A 54 -6.81 13.90 2.71
N PRO A 55 -5.60 13.34 2.50
CA PRO A 55 -4.44 13.65 3.34
C PRO A 55 -4.01 15.10 3.18
N LYS A 56 -3.39 15.64 4.23
CA LYS A 56 -2.76 16.97 4.20
C LYS A 56 -1.58 16.99 3.24
N TYR A 57 -0.71 15.97 3.32
CA TYR A 57 0.48 15.83 2.50
C TYR A 57 0.26 14.79 1.40
N LYS A 58 0.25 15.25 0.16
CA LYS A 58 0.02 14.45 -1.04
C LYS A 58 1.26 14.51 -1.90
N PHE A 59 1.94 13.39 -2.04
CA PHE A 59 3.13 13.29 -2.87
C PHE A 59 2.97 12.22 -3.95
N ASP A 60 3.68 12.38 -5.03
CA ASP A 60 3.84 11.37 -6.07
C ASP A 60 5.14 11.65 -6.83
N ILE A 61 5.80 10.61 -7.34
CA ILE A 61 6.98 10.78 -8.19
C ILE A 61 6.63 11.38 -9.56
N ALA A 62 5.38 11.16 -10.02
CA ALA A 62 4.81 11.68 -11.26
C ALA A 62 3.41 12.25 -11.02
N PRO A 63 3.29 13.44 -10.41
CA PRO A 63 2.01 14.06 -10.06
C PRO A 63 1.06 14.16 -11.25
N GLN A 64 -0.21 13.82 -11.03
CA GLN A 64 -1.26 13.87 -12.05
C GLN A 64 -2.15 15.10 -11.93
N ASN A 65 -1.99 15.90 -10.89
CA ASN A 65 -2.71 17.16 -10.66
C ASN A 65 -1.88 18.13 -9.82
N THR A 66 -2.30 19.40 -9.78
CA THR A 66 -1.58 20.50 -9.12
C THR A 66 -1.61 20.43 -7.57
N GLU A 67 -2.51 19.65 -6.97
CA GLU A 67 -2.59 19.49 -5.53
C GLU A 67 -1.52 18.53 -4.99
N VAL A 68 -0.83 17.82 -5.87
CA VAL A 68 0.16 16.79 -5.50
C VAL A 68 1.55 17.32 -5.73
N VAL A 69 2.36 17.29 -4.67
CA VAL A 69 3.75 17.74 -4.72
C VAL A 69 4.62 16.61 -5.26
N LYS A 70 5.51 16.94 -6.20
CA LYS A 70 6.48 15.96 -6.71
C LYS A 70 7.50 15.61 -5.65
N ALA A 71 7.48 14.36 -5.17
CA ALA A 71 8.47 13.82 -4.25
C ALA A 71 8.59 12.30 -4.40
N CYS A 72 9.75 11.76 -4.03
CA CYS A 72 9.95 10.32 -3.95
C CYS A 72 9.66 9.82 -2.53
N SER A 73 8.95 8.71 -2.39
CA SER A 73 8.66 8.08 -1.10
C SER A 73 9.93 7.68 -0.30
N THR A 74 11.09 7.69 -0.94
CA THR A 74 12.38 7.42 -0.30
C THR A 74 13.06 8.66 0.27
N ASN A 75 12.50 9.86 0.03
CA ASN A 75 13.01 11.14 0.52
C ASN A 75 11.88 12.17 0.47
N LEU A 76 11.11 12.26 1.55
CA LEU A 76 9.96 13.14 1.68
C LEU A 76 10.37 14.51 2.24
N PRO A 77 9.82 15.62 1.72
CA PRO A 77 10.08 16.96 2.25
C PRO A 77 9.29 17.19 3.55
N LEU A 78 9.54 16.36 4.54
CA LEU A 78 8.88 16.37 5.84
C LEU A 78 9.93 16.25 6.95
N ASP A 79 9.66 16.91 8.08
CA ASP A 79 10.50 16.82 9.27
C ASP A 79 10.46 15.42 9.91
N ASN A 80 11.47 15.10 10.70
CA ASN A 80 11.49 13.90 11.52
C ASN A 80 10.31 13.94 12.50
N ASN A 81 9.70 12.78 12.75
CA ASN A 81 8.64 12.62 13.75
C ASN A 81 7.50 13.65 13.60
N SER A 82 7.08 13.92 12.35
CA SER A 82 6.06 14.94 12.03
C SER A 82 4.67 14.36 11.73
N ILE A 83 4.60 13.08 11.34
CA ILE A 83 3.38 12.43 10.82
C ILE A 83 2.83 11.39 11.81
N ASN A 84 1.50 11.36 12.02
CA ASN A 84 0.86 10.33 12.85
C ASN A 84 0.38 9.13 12.02
N VAL A 85 -0.18 9.36 10.82
CA VAL A 85 -0.73 8.29 9.97
C VAL A 85 -0.28 8.49 8.53
N LEU A 86 0.41 7.49 7.98
CA LEU A 86 0.91 7.45 6.61
C LEU A 86 0.32 6.27 5.84
N MET A 87 -0.19 6.51 4.63
CA MET A 87 -0.63 5.48 3.68
C MET A 87 0.41 5.31 2.57
N PHE A 88 0.75 4.07 2.21
CA PHE A 88 1.66 3.77 1.12
C PHE A 88 1.12 2.64 0.24
N ASP A 89 0.78 2.96 -1.01
CA ASP A 89 0.33 2.02 -2.05
C ASP A 89 1.27 2.07 -3.27
N PRO A 90 2.49 1.54 -3.13
CA PRO A 90 3.46 1.56 -4.22
C PRO A 90 3.08 0.58 -5.34
N PRO A 91 3.65 0.73 -6.54
CA PRO A 91 3.62 -0.32 -7.53
C PRO A 91 4.14 -1.63 -6.95
N PHE A 92 3.46 -2.75 -7.20
CA PHE A 92 3.83 -4.08 -6.70
C PHE A 92 4.25 -5.06 -7.80
N MET A 93 4.09 -4.66 -9.07
CA MET A 93 4.56 -5.46 -10.21
C MET A 93 6.01 -5.13 -10.54
N PHE A 94 6.77 -6.16 -10.88
CA PHE A 94 8.15 -6.04 -11.33
C PHE A 94 8.41 -7.05 -12.45
N GLU A 95 8.92 -6.58 -13.59
CA GLU A 95 9.27 -7.43 -14.73
C GLU A 95 10.65 -7.08 -15.24
N LYS A 96 11.37 -8.10 -15.79
CA LYS A 96 12.63 -7.87 -16.51
C LYS A 96 12.41 -7.48 -17.97
N ARG A 97 11.19 -7.48 -18.46
CA ARG A 97 10.86 -7.22 -19.88
C ARG A 97 10.43 -5.76 -20.05
N LYS A 98 11.07 -5.07 -20.99
CA LYS A 98 10.54 -3.80 -21.49
C LYS A 98 9.19 -4.08 -22.14
N ARG A 99 8.12 -3.48 -21.64
CA ARG A 99 6.84 -3.46 -22.35
C ARG A 99 6.90 -2.34 -23.37
N GLU A 100 6.84 -2.70 -24.65
CA GLU A 100 6.93 -1.76 -25.78
C GLU A 100 5.69 -0.87 -25.94
N ASN A 101 4.61 -1.12 -25.21
CA ASN A 101 3.37 -0.36 -25.36
C ASN A 101 3.27 0.79 -24.36
N GLU A 102 3.12 2.01 -24.87
CA GLU A 102 2.96 3.29 -24.14
C GLU A 102 1.61 3.44 -23.41
N ASN A 103 1.00 2.38 -22.94
CA ASN A 103 -0.23 2.45 -22.19
C ASN A 103 0.02 3.19 -20.84
N ILE A 104 -0.94 4.02 -20.42
CA ILE A 104 -0.91 4.80 -19.16
C ILE A 104 -0.59 3.90 -17.95
N MET A 105 -1.09 2.66 -17.95
CA MET A 105 -0.76 1.66 -16.94
C MET A 105 0.73 1.33 -16.91
N ASN A 106 1.39 1.24 -18.07
CA ASN A 106 2.82 0.95 -18.16
C ASN A 106 3.68 2.13 -17.69
N LYS A 107 3.29 3.39 -17.99
CA LYS A 107 4.00 4.59 -17.49
C LYS A 107 3.93 4.71 -15.97
N ARG A 108 2.84 4.27 -15.34
CA ARG A 108 2.65 4.32 -13.87
C ARG A 108 3.29 3.14 -13.12
N PHE A 109 3.43 1.98 -13.77
CA PHE A 109 3.94 0.74 -13.15
C PHE A 109 5.32 0.31 -13.66
N THR A 110 5.96 1.08 -14.52
CA THR A 110 7.32 0.81 -15.06
C THR A 110 8.45 1.08 -14.07
N MET A 111 8.16 1.42 -12.83
CA MET A 111 9.17 1.76 -11.82
C MET A 111 10.18 0.65 -11.51
N TYR A 112 9.85 -0.62 -11.80
CA TYR A 112 10.68 -1.77 -11.42
C TYR A 112 11.10 -2.61 -12.64
N ASN A 113 11.72 -1.97 -13.62
CA ASN A 113 12.19 -2.63 -14.85
C ASN A 113 13.32 -3.65 -14.62
N ASN A 114 14.04 -3.52 -13.49
CA ASN A 114 15.11 -4.45 -13.09
C ASN A 114 14.61 -5.58 -12.17
N GLY A 115 13.30 -5.83 -12.15
CA GLY A 115 12.69 -6.91 -11.42
C GLY A 115 12.67 -6.69 -9.90
N PHE A 116 12.62 -7.80 -9.15
CA PHE A 116 12.49 -7.78 -7.69
C PHE A 116 13.59 -7.02 -6.94
N LYS A 117 14.79 -6.93 -7.51
CA LYS A 117 15.93 -6.21 -6.90
C LYS A 117 15.62 -4.72 -6.74
N GLU A 118 14.99 -4.11 -7.75
CA GLU A 118 14.63 -2.70 -7.74
C GLU A 118 13.47 -2.43 -6.78
N LEU A 119 12.41 -3.24 -6.83
CA LEU A 119 11.30 -3.18 -5.86
C LEU A 119 11.82 -3.29 -4.43
N LYS A 120 12.67 -4.28 -4.14
CA LYS A 120 13.29 -4.47 -2.83
C LYS A 120 14.04 -3.22 -2.36
N HIS A 121 14.84 -2.61 -3.25
CA HIS A 121 15.61 -1.42 -2.93
C HIS A 121 14.69 -0.24 -2.58
N HIS A 122 13.69 0.02 -3.43
CA HIS A 122 12.72 1.08 -3.22
C HIS A 122 11.93 0.88 -1.92
N TYR A 123 11.34 -0.29 -1.69
CA TYR A 123 10.56 -0.56 -0.48
C TYR A 123 11.38 -0.41 0.80
N LYS A 124 12.63 -0.90 0.80
CA LYS A 124 13.51 -0.76 1.96
C LYS A 124 13.86 0.70 2.27
N LYS A 125 14.17 1.50 1.23
CA LYS A 125 14.43 2.93 1.39
C LYS A 125 13.19 3.68 1.86
N SER A 126 12.03 3.41 1.26
CA SER A 126 10.77 4.02 1.69
C SER A 126 10.42 3.67 3.14
N LEU A 127 10.59 2.41 3.56
CA LEU A 127 10.37 2.02 4.96
C LEU A 127 11.30 2.75 5.93
N SER A 128 12.58 2.94 5.57
CA SER A 128 13.52 3.73 6.38
C SER A 128 13.08 5.20 6.47
N GLU A 129 12.62 5.76 5.36
CA GLU A 129 12.12 7.14 5.32
C GLU A 129 10.83 7.30 6.15
N PHE A 130 9.92 6.33 6.08
CA PHE A 130 8.69 6.36 6.86
C PHE A 130 8.95 6.23 8.37
N SER A 131 9.94 5.44 8.77
CA SER A 131 10.38 5.40 10.17
C SER A 131 10.93 6.75 10.64
N ARG A 132 11.58 7.53 9.77
CA ARG A 132 12.07 8.87 10.08
C ARG A 132 10.94 9.90 10.27
N VAL A 133 9.97 9.92 9.33
CA VAL A 133 8.91 10.96 9.33
C VAL A 133 7.76 10.64 10.28
N LEU A 134 7.50 9.37 10.58
CA LEU A 134 6.46 8.98 11.51
C LEU A 134 6.89 9.26 12.95
N LYS A 135 5.98 9.83 13.74
CA LYS A 135 6.16 9.97 15.18
C LYS A 135 6.31 8.61 15.86
N PRO A 136 6.92 8.54 17.05
CA PRO A 136 6.81 7.36 17.91
C PRO A 136 5.33 6.97 18.08
N LYS A 137 5.02 5.69 17.92
CA LYS A 137 3.65 5.13 17.86
C LYS A 137 2.82 5.55 16.64
N GLY A 138 3.36 6.32 15.69
CA GLY A 138 2.71 6.62 14.41
C GLY A 138 2.42 5.36 13.59
N ILE A 139 1.42 5.42 12.73
CA ILE A 139 0.92 4.28 11.97
C ILE A 139 1.26 4.41 10.50
N LEU A 140 1.88 3.36 9.96
CA LEU A 140 2.06 3.12 8.53
C LEU A 140 1.04 2.09 8.05
N ILE A 141 0.19 2.47 7.09
CA ILE A 141 -0.65 1.55 6.34
C ILE A 141 0.09 1.23 5.04
N PHE A 142 0.61 0.01 4.92
CA PHE A 142 1.40 -0.41 3.77
C PHE A 142 0.63 -1.44 2.94
N LYS A 143 0.21 -1.04 1.73
CA LYS A 143 -0.43 -1.97 0.79
C LYS A 143 0.61 -2.65 -0.09
N CYS A 144 0.51 -3.97 -0.23
CA CYS A 144 1.35 -4.74 -1.14
C CYS A 144 0.58 -5.94 -1.71
N GLN A 145 1.16 -6.55 -2.73
CA GLN A 145 0.62 -7.77 -3.34
C GLN A 145 1.76 -8.74 -3.66
N ASP A 146 1.47 -10.03 -3.55
CA ASP A 146 2.36 -11.06 -4.05
C ASP A 146 2.35 -11.08 -5.57
N TYR A 147 3.48 -11.33 -6.15
CA TYR A 147 3.65 -11.33 -7.60
C TYR A 147 4.09 -12.70 -8.11
N THR A 148 3.51 -13.10 -9.24
CA THR A 148 3.88 -14.34 -9.92
C THR A 148 4.14 -14.02 -11.39
N ASP A 149 5.39 -14.21 -11.80
CA ASP A 149 5.83 -14.27 -13.19
C ASP A 149 6.17 -15.74 -13.53
N SER A 150 7.41 -16.07 -13.82
CA SER A 150 7.91 -17.45 -13.89
C SER A 150 8.07 -18.11 -12.52
N LYS A 151 8.22 -17.30 -11.48
CA LYS A 151 8.32 -17.69 -10.07
C LYS A 151 7.37 -16.88 -9.23
N THR A 152 6.85 -17.48 -8.15
CA THR A 152 6.05 -16.77 -7.16
C THR A 152 6.98 -16.08 -6.15
N THR A 153 6.78 -14.77 -5.96
CA THR A 153 7.42 -13.97 -4.94
C THR A 153 6.37 -13.58 -3.91
N LEU A 154 6.52 -14.06 -2.68
CA LEU A 154 5.65 -13.71 -1.56
C LEU A 154 6.10 -12.35 -0.99
N THR A 155 5.75 -11.27 -1.67
CA THR A 155 6.21 -9.91 -1.37
C THR A 155 5.83 -9.48 0.04
N HIS A 156 4.63 -9.87 0.52
CA HIS A 156 4.16 -9.53 1.86
C HIS A 156 5.11 -10.03 2.96
N THR A 157 5.70 -11.22 2.81
CA THR A 157 6.64 -11.76 3.82
C THR A 157 7.94 -10.97 3.87
N TYR A 158 8.39 -10.44 2.72
CA TYR A 158 9.56 -9.57 2.64
C TYR A 158 9.27 -8.20 3.25
N VAL A 159 8.11 -7.61 2.96
CA VAL A 159 7.68 -6.32 3.53
C VAL A 159 7.69 -6.39 5.05
N TYR A 160 7.10 -7.43 5.66
CA TYR A 160 7.14 -7.66 7.10
C TYR A 160 8.58 -7.68 7.65
N LYS A 161 9.46 -8.48 7.01
CA LYS A 161 10.86 -8.61 7.44
C LYS A 161 11.63 -7.29 7.33
N TRP A 162 11.39 -6.50 6.27
CA TRP A 162 12.06 -5.21 6.07
C TRP A 162 11.55 -4.15 7.02
N ALA A 163 10.24 -4.08 7.24
CA ALA A 163 9.64 -3.16 8.19
C ALA A 163 10.17 -3.39 9.61
N LYS A 164 10.21 -4.65 10.06
CA LYS A 164 10.77 -5.02 11.38
C LYS A 164 12.23 -4.56 11.56
N LYS A 165 13.04 -4.61 10.48
CA LYS A 165 14.47 -4.22 10.54
C LYS A 165 14.70 -2.72 10.75
N VAL A 166 13.71 -1.88 10.43
CA VAL A 166 13.81 -0.42 10.58
C VAL A 166 12.93 0.13 11.71
N GLY A 167 12.52 -0.74 12.64
CA GLY A 167 11.86 -0.32 13.87
C GLY A 167 10.32 -0.35 13.81
N PHE A 168 9.71 -1.02 12.83
CA PHE A 168 8.26 -1.18 12.82
C PHE A 168 7.81 -2.45 13.55
N TYR A 169 6.72 -2.31 14.32
CA TYR A 169 5.94 -3.41 14.87
C TYR A 169 4.69 -3.64 14.02
N ALA A 170 4.46 -4.86 13.55
CA ALA A 170 3.24 -5.21 12.82
C ALA A 170 2.09 -5.40 13.80
N LYS A 171 1.14 -4.46 13.80
CA LYS A 171 -0.05 -4.50 14.67
C LYS A 171 -1.15 -5.38 14.11
N ASP A 172 -1.34 -5.33 12.77
CA ASP A 172 -2.44 -6.02 12.11
C ASP A 172 -2.15 -6.26 10.62
N LEU A 173 -2.98 -7.11 10.00
CA LEU A 173 -2.94 -7.42 8.58
C LEU A 173 -4.35 -7.60 8.03
N PHE A 174 -4.74 -6.75 7.08
CA PHE A 174 -6.00 -6.88 6.37
C PHE A 174 -5.78 -7.39 4.94
N ILE A 175 -6.79 -8.08 4.40
CA ILE A 175 -6.76 -8.65 3.06
C ILE A 175 -7.90 -8.06 2.23
N LEU A 176 -7.53 -7.38 1.15
CA LEU A 176 -8.48 -6.95 0.13
C LEU A 176 -8.63 -8.05 -0.91
N LEU A 177 -9.85 -8.53 -1.11
CA LEU A 177 -10.18 -9.48 -2.16
C LEU A 177 -10.65 -8.75 -3.43
N SER A 178 -10.21 -9.22 -4.60
CA SER A 178 -10.69 -8.76 -5.89
C SER A 178 -11.71 -9.75 -6.47
N ARG A 179 -12.81 -9.23 -7.05
CA ARG A 179 -13.86 -10.06 -7.65
C ARG A 179 -13.55 -10.55 -9.06
N GLY A 180 -12.56 -9.98 -9.72
CA GLY A 180 -12.22 -10.35 -11.09
C GLY A 180 -10.79 -9.98 -11.47
N ALA A 181 -10.18 -10.81 -12.31
CA ALA A 181 -9.00 -10.45 -13.07
C ALA A 181 -9.27 -10.77 -14.54
N ILE A 182 -8.74 -9.93 -15.42
CA ILE A 182 -8.79 -10.18 -16.87
C ILE A 182 -7.98 -11.44 -17.14
N ALA A 183 -8.66 -12.52 -17.50
CA ALA A 183 -8.02 -13.76 -17.88
C ALA A 183 -7.70 -13.72 -19.39
N ASN A 184 -6.44 -13.82 -19.76
CA ASN A 184 -6.10 -14.14 -21.13
C ASN A 184 -6.46 -15.62 -21.39
N LYS A 185 -7.48 -15.86 -22.19
CA LYS A 185 -8.02 -17.20 -22.49
C LYS A 185 -7.00 -18.13 -23.17
N ASN A 186 -5.95 -17.56 -23.77
CA ASN A 186 -4.96 -18.31 -24.56
C ASN A 186 -3.73 -18.73 -23.73
N LEU A 187 -3.65 -18.37 -22.46
CA LEU A 187 -2.51 -18.72 -21.60
C LEU A 187 -2.84 -19.93 -20.72
N LYS A 188 -2.05 -21.00 -20.86
CA LYS A 188 -2.09 -22.13 -19.92
C LYS A 188 -1.69 -21.64 -18.52
N GLN A 189 -2.62 -21.75 -17.57
CA GLN A 189 -2.37 -21.37 -16.20
C GLN A 189 -1.40 -22.36 -15.53
N ARG A 190 -0.26 -21.87 -15.02
CA ARG A 190 0.75 -22.66 -14.30
C ARG A 190 0.77 -22.40 -12.80
N HIS A 191 0.26 -21.24 -12.37
CA HIS A 191 0.23 -20.80 -10.97
C HIS A 191 -1.15 -20.23 -10.61
N ALA A 192 -1.51 -20.29 -9.34
CA ALA A 192 -2.71 -19.63 -8.85
C ALA A 192 -2.63 -18.12 -9.08
N ARG A 193 -3.69 -17.52 -9.61
CA ARG A 193 -3.81 -16.07 -9.79
C ARG A 193 -3.99 -15.40 -8.43
N LYS A 194 -3.35 -14.24 -8.24
CA LYS A 194 -3.47 -13.47 -7.02
C LYS A 194 -4.64 -12.51 -7.12
N TYR A 195 -5.73 -12.85 -6.43
CA TYR A 195 -6.97 -12.05 -6.35
C TYR A 195 -7.07 -11.29 -5.03
N HIS A 196 -5.95 -11.03 -4.38
CA HIS A 196 -5.90 -10.33 -3.11
C HIS A 196 -4.66 -9.46 -3.01
N SER A 197 -4.78 -8.42 -2.20
CA SER A 197 -3.68 -7.60 -1.74
C SER A 197 -3.73 -7.49 -0.22
N TYR A 198 -2.62 -7.12 0.38
CA TYR A 198 -2.42 -7.03 1.81
C TYR A 198 -2.31 -5.57 2.23
N PHE A 199 -2.95 -5.22 3.35
CA PHE A 199 -2.77 -3.95 4.04
C PHE A 199 -2.14 -4.26 5.39
N TYR A 200 -0.84 -4.07 5.51
CA TYR A 200 -0.17 -4.11 6.80
C TYR A 200 -0.47 -2.84 7.58
N VAL A 201 -0.71 -3.01 8.87
CA VAL A 201 -0.74 -1.92 9.85
C VAL A 201 0.53 -2.03 10.68
N PHE A 202 1.47 -1.14 10.42
CA PHE A 202 2.72 -1.06 11.16
C PHE A 202 2.70 0.13 12.11
N GLN A 203 3.27 -0.05 13.30
CA GLN A 203 3.50 1.02 14.26
C GLN A 203 4.99 1.32 14.34
N ASN A 204 5.37 2.59 14.26
CA ASN A 204 6.73 3.06 14.49
C ASN A 204 7.07 2.95 16.00
N ILE A 205 8.17 2.28 16.35
CA ILE A 205 8.55 2.01 17.76
C ILE A 205 9.56 3.06 18.22
#